data_899212dff96134d3bdfa4ac5619f15bd
#
_entry.id   899212dff96134d3bdfa4ac5619f15bd
#
_cell.length_a   1.000
_cell.length_b   1.000
_cell.length_c   1.000
_cell.angle_alpha   90.00
_cell.angle_beta   90.00
_cell.angle_gamma   90.00
#
_symmetry.space_group_name_H-M   'P 1'
#
loop_
_entity.id
_entity.type
_entity.pdbx_description
1 polymer ?
#
loop_
_entity_poly.entity_id
_entity_poly.type
_entity_poly.pdbx_seq_one_letter_code
_entity_poly.pdbx_strand_id
1 'polypeptide(L)'
;MTPENLISTLRLRVLPNDLDINFHMNNGRYLTICDLNRVDLFIRSGLMKAMFKRNWIPVIAEHTMTYKKPLGVLQKFDVKLEVTYWDDKYFYMTHTFNQGERVVAIGTSKGCVYARNKGVVSPAEAMTAVQLDQTKITG
;
A
#
# COMPACT_ATOMS: atom_id res chain seq x y z
N MET A 1 -8.63 6.70 -14.31
CA MET A 1 -7.88 6.95 -13.07
C MET A 1 -6.40 6.91 -13.35
N THR A 2 -5.63 7.86 -12.84
CA THR A 2 -4.19 7.96 -13.04
C THR A 2 -3.45 7.53 -11.77
N PRO A 3 -2.14 7.20 -11.84
CA PRO A 3 -1.35 6.87 -10.65
C PRO A 3 -1.39 7.93 -9.56
N GLU A 4 -1.55 9.19 -9.92
CA GLU A 4 -1.61 10.31 -8.96
C GLU A 4 -2.77 10.20 -7.98
N ASN A 5 -3.84 9.49 -8.35
CA ASN A 5 -4.99 9.27 -7.49
C ASN A 5 -4.81 8.07 -6.55
N LEU A 6 -3.72 7.32 -6.71
CA LEU A 6 -3.44 6.12 -5.93
C LEU A 6 -2.46 6.44 -4.81
N ILE A 7 -2.93 7.22 -3.83
CA ILE A 7 -2.13 7.66 -2.68
C ILE A 7 -2.94 7.41 -1.42
N SER A 8 -2.30 6.85 -0.41
CA SER A 8 -2.86 6.69 0.92
C SER A 8 -1.86 7.16 1.96
N THR A 9 -2.31 8.02 2.88
CA THR A 9 -1.48 8.49 4.00
C THR A 9 -2.14 8.12 5.31
N LEU A 10 -1.38 7.43 6.17
CA LEU A 10 -1.81 7.08 7.53
C LEU A 10 -0.95 7.85 8.52
N ARG A 11 -1.58 8.35 9.60
CA ARG A 11 -0.90 9.02 10.71
C ARG A 11 -1.00 8.12 11.91
N LEU A 12 0.15 7.75 12.46
CA LEU A 12 0.23 6.72 13.48
C LEU A 12 1.16 7.17 14.60
N ARG A 13 1.15 6.40 15.69
CA ARG A 13 2.04 6.61 16.83
C ARG A 13 2.62 5.25 17.21
N VAL A 14 3.90 5.25 17.57
CA VAL A 14 4.53 4.03 18.07
C VAL A 14 3.95 3.70 19.43
N LEU A 15 3.37 2.50 19.57
CA LEU A 15 2.79 2.03 20.83
C LEU A 15 3.79 1.13 21.54
N PRO A 16 3.68 0.97 22.89
CA PRO A 16 4.59 0.10 23.62
C PRO A 16 4.70 -1.32 23.05
N ASN A 17 3.59 -1.86 22.52
CA ASN A 17 3.58 -3.19 21.91
C ASN A 17 4.31 -3.27 20.58
N ASP A 18 4.66 -2.13 19.99
CA ASP A 18 5.36 -2.08 18.71
C ASP A 18 6.87 -2.16 18.86
N LEU A 19 7.38 -2.16 20.10
CA LEU A 19 8.80 -2.04 20.38
C LEU A 19 9.52 -3.39 20.37
N ASP A 20 10.79 -3.35 19.95
CA ASP A 20 11.70 -4.47 20.07
C ASP A 20 12.54 -4.34 21.36
N ILE A 21 13.54 -5.21 21.52
CA ILE A 21 14.39 -5.24 22.71
C ILE A 21 15.24 -3.97 22.87
N ASN A 22 15.43 -3.20 21.80
CA ASN A 22 16.16 -1.92 21.83
C ASN A 22 15.24 -0.72 22.06
N PHE A 23 13.97 -0.94 22.39
CA PHE A 23 12.95 0.09 22.60
C PHE A 23 12.69 0.96 21.35
N HIS A 24 12.96 0.44 20.17
CA HIS A 24 12.59 1.06 18.90
C HIS A 24 11.50 0.25 18.23
N MET A 25 10.76 0.88 17.32
CA MET A 25 9.69 0.19 16.60
C MET A 25 10.27 -1.05 15.88
N ASN A 26 9.63 -2.18 16.10
CA ASN A 26 10.04 -3.47 15.54
C ASN A 26 9.97 -3.45 14.01
N ASN A 27 10.95 -4.03 13.34
CA ASN A 27 10.99 -4.08 11.88
C ASN A 27 9.76 -4.75 11.28
N GLY A 28 9.24 -5.79 11.93
CA GLY A 28 8.01 -6.46 11.49
C GLY A 28 6.80 -5.55 11.52
N ARG A 29 6.78 -4.56 12.43
CA ARG A 29 5.68 -3.61 12.52
C ARG A 29 5.62 -2.70 11.29
N TYR A 30 6.77 -2.32 10.73
CA TYR A 30 6.81 -1.54 9.48
C TYR A 30 6.10 -2.28 8.36
N LEU A 31 6.33 -3.59 8.23
CA LEU A 31 5.68 -4.42 7.20
C LEU A 31 4.18 -4.49 7.41
N THR A 32 3.73 -4.66 8.65
CA THR A 32 2.30 -4.67 8.99
C THR A 32 1.64 -3.35 8.62
N ILE A 33 2.31 -2.23 8.90
CA ILE A 33 1.79 -0.90 8.55
C ILE A 33 1.70 -0.72 7.05
N CYS A 34 2.69 -1.23 6.30
CA CYS A 34 2.62 -1.22 4.84
C CYS A 34 1.40 -1.99 4.33
N ASP A 35 1.09 -3.14 4.93
CA ASP A 35 -0.11 -3.91 4.57
C ASP A 35 -1.39 -3.11 4.83
N LEU A 36 -1.48 -2.45 6.00
CA LEU A 36 -2.63 -1.60 6.33
C LEU A 36 -2.78 -0.46 5.34
N ASN A 37 -1.68 0.15 4.95
CA ASN A 37 -1.65 1.25 3.99
C ASN A 37 -2.17 0.78 2.63
N ARG A 38 -1.76 -0.42 2.19
CA ARG A 38 -2.25 -1.01 0.93
C ARG A 38 -3.75 -1.27 0.97
N VAL A 39 -4.24 -1.82 2.08
CA VAL A 39 -5.68 -2.08 2.25
C VAL A 39 -6.46 -0.77 2.18
N ASP A 40 -5.98 0.28 2.87
CA ASP A 40 -6.61 1.59 2.83
C ASP A 40 -6.67 2.14 1.40
N LEU A 41 -5.55 2.05 0.67
CA LEU A 41 -5.49 2.48 -0.72
C LEU A 41 -6.48 1.72 -1.60
N PHE A 42 -6.54 0.40 -1.44
CA PHE A 42 -7.41 -0.44 -2.26
C PHE A 42 -8.89 -0.12 -2.00
N ILE A 43 -9.25 0.17 -0.75
CA ILE A 43 -10.63 0.55 -0.40
C ILE A 43 -10.96 1.92 -0.99
N ARG A 44 -10.11 2.91 -0.77
CA ARG A 44 -10.36 4.29 -1.22
C ARG A 44 -10.39 4.43 -2.73
N SER A 45 -9.54 3.68 -3.43
CA SER A 45 -9.48 3.74 -4.89
C SER A 45 -10.61 2.99 -5.59
N GLY A 46 -11.35 2.17 -4.85
CA GLY A 46 -12.37 1.29 -5.42
C GLY A 46 -11.81 -0.03 -5.96
N LEU A 47 -10.51 -0.24 -5.85
CA LEU A 47 -9.88 -1.45 -6.37
C LEU A 47 -10.29 -2.70 -5.61
N MET A 48 -10.44 -2.60 -4.28
CA MET A 48 -10.88 -3.72 -3.44
C MET A 48 -12.25 -4.21 -3.88
N LYS A 49 -13.20 -3.27 -4.08
CA LYS A 49 -14.55 -3.59 -4.54
C LYS A 49 -14.53 -4.23 -5.93
N ALA A 50 -13.73 -3.68 -6.84
CA ALA A 50 -13.61 -4.22 -8.19
C ALA A 50 -13.04 -5.64 -8.18
N MET A 51 -12.05 -5.90 -7.33
CA MET A 51 -11.45 -7.22 -7.18
C MET A 51 -12.44 -8.23 -6.59
N PHE A 52 -13.15 -7.85 -5.53
CA PHE A 52 -14.16 -8.71 -4.90
C PHE A 52 -15.23 -9.13 -5.90
N LYS A 53 -15.74 -8.17 -6.65
CA LYS A 53 -16.80 -8.40 -7.60
C LYS A 53 -16.40 -9.39 -8.70
N ARG A 54 -15.11 -9.44 -9.05
CA ARG A 54 -14.60 -10.27 -10.15
C ARG A 54 -13.87 -11.52 -9.69
N ASN A 55 -13.82 -11.74 -8.38
CA ASN A 55 -13.07 -12.83 -7.78
C ASN A 55 -11.58 -12.76 -8.10
N TRP A 56 -11.04 -11.54 -8.06
CA TRP A 56 -9.61 -11.26 -8.19
C TRP A 56 -9.00 -11.10 -6.80
N ILE A 57 -7.72 -11.45 -6.67
CA ILE A 57 -6.96 -11.29 -5.42
C ILE A 57 -5.69 -10.48 -5.65
N PRO A 58 -5.26 -9.68 -4.65
CA PRO A 58 -3.96 -9.02 -4.73
C PRO A 58 -2.86 -9.98 -4.29
N VAL A 59 -1.72 -9.92 -4.99
CA VAL A 59 -0.53 -10.71 -4.65
C VAL A 59 0.66 -9.75 -4.60
N ILE A 60 1.39 -9.73 -3.49
CA ILE A 60 2.61 -8.95 -3.37
C ILE A 60 3.78 -9.85 -3.79
N ALA A 61 4.41 -9.48 -4.89
CA ALA A 61 5.49 -10.27 -5.47
C ALA A 61 6.84 -9.96 -4.85
N GLU A 62 7.03 -8.72 -4.37
CA GLU A 62 8.30 -8.28 -3.83
C GLU A 62 8.08 -7.12 -2.87
N HIS A 63 8.85 -7.07 -1.80
CA HIS A 63 8.80 -5.98 -0.83
C HIS A 63 10.20 -5.74 -0.28
N THR A 64 10.65 -4.47 -0.26
CA THR A 64 11.93 -4.08 0.33
C THR A 64 11.70 -3.01 1.38
N MET A 65 12.60 -2.93 2.36
CA MET A 65 12.59 -1.88 3.37
C MET A 65 14.00 -1.36 3.59
N THR A 66 14.12 -0.04 3.64
CA THR A 66 15.35 0.64 4.02
C THR A 66 15.06 1.48 5.25
N TYR A 67 15.75 1.20 6.35
CA TYR A 67 15.57 1.90 7.62
C TYR A 67 16.66 2.95 7.77
N LYS A 68 16.26 4.21 7.98
CA LYS A 68 17.21 5.32 8.08
C LYS A 68 17.36 5.84 9.50
N LYS A 69 16.26 5.90 10.27
CA LYS A 69 16.24 6.40 11.64
C LYS A 69 15.27 5.54 12.47
N PRO A 70 15.63 5.21 13.70
CA PRO A 70 14.69 4.47 14.56
C PRO A 70 13.53 5.34 15.01
N LEU A 71 12.39 4.72 15.28
CA LEU A 71 11.23 5.36 15.88
C LEU A 71 11.08 4.81 17.30
N GLY A 72 10.97 5.73 18.27
CA GLY A 72 10.81 5.37 19.67
C GLY A 72 9.35 5.41 20.11
N VAL A 73 9.12 4.98 21.35
CA VAL A 73 7.78 4.88 21.93
C VAL A 73 7.08 6.25 21.92
N LEU A 74 5.79 6.24 21.59
CA LEU A 74 4.88 7.38 21.52
C LEU A 74 5.26 8.45 20.48
N GLN A 75 6.30 8.25 19.70
CA GLN A 75 6.60 9.15 18.59
C GLN A 75 5.56 9.03 17.49
N LYS A 76 5.13 10.18 16.98
CA LYS A 76 4.19 10.24 15.85
C LYS A 76 4.95 10.11 14.54
N PHE A 77 4.34 9.46 13.59
CA PHE A 77 4.91 9.34 12.25
C PHE A 77 3.78 9.22 11.23
N ASP A 78 4.10 9.56 9.99
CA ASP A 78 3.18 9.38 8.87
C ASP A 78 3.77 8.32 7.94
N VAL A 79 2.91 7.51 7.33
CA VAL A 79 3.32 6.65 6.24
C VAL A 79 2.49 6.99 5.01
N LYS A 80 3.16 7.29 3.92
CA LYS A 80 2.54 7.62 2.65
C LYS A 80 2.83 6.50 1.66
N LEU A 81 1.77 5.88 1.17
CA LEU A 81 1.86 4.90 0.09
C LEU A 81 1.43 5.56 -1.19
N GLU A 82 2.22 5.41 -2.23
CA GLU A 82 1.83 5.86 -3.56
C GLU A 82 2.22 4.83 -4.61
N VAL A 83 1.37 4.69 -5.62
CA VAL A 83 1.69 3.90 -6.79
C VAL A 83 2.48 4.82 -7.72
N THR A 84 3.76 4.54 -7.89
CA THR A 84 4.65 5.39 -8.67
C THR A 84 4.67 5.03 -10.14
N TYR A 85 4.33 3.77 -10.46
CA TYR A 85 4.44 3.27 -11.82
C TYR A 85 3.66 1.95 -11.93
N TRP A 86 3.22 1.60 -13.13
CA TRP A 86 2.78 0.24 -13.43
C TRP A 86 3.18 -0.15 -14.85
N ASP A 87 3.37 -1.44 -15.04
CA ASP A 87 3.61 -2.03 -16.36
C ASP A 87 2.43 -2.94 -16.74
N ASP A 88 2.63 -3.88 -17.65
CA ASP A 88 1.55 -4.78 -18.08
C ASP A 88 1.26 -5.89 -17.08
N LYS A 89 2.03 -6.01 -16.01
CA LYS A 89 1.83 -7.06 -15.01
C LYS A 89 1.73 -6.54 -13.58
N TYR A 90 2.57 -5.56 -13.19
CA TYR A 90 2.72 -5.14 -11.80
C TYR A 90 2.39 -3.67 -11.58
N PHE A 91 1.88 -3.39 -10.36
CA PHE A 91 1.90 -2.06 -9.77
C PHE A 91 3.15 -1.92 -8.93
N TYR A 92 3.85 -0.80 -9.08
CA TYR A 92 5.04 -0.48 -8.28
C TYR A 92 4.69 0.61 -7.29
N MET A 93 4.96 0.35 -6.00
CA MET A 93 4.51 1.18 -4.90
C MET A 93 5.68 1.60 -4.03
N THR A 94 5.61 2.81 -3.49
CA THR A 94 6.59 3.32 -2.53
C THR A 94 5.88 3.68 -1.24
N HIS A 95 6.42 3.20 -0.12
CA HIS A 95 5.95 3.52 1.22
C HIS A 95 6.98 4.41 1.88
N THR A 96 6.62 5.66 2.18
CA THR A 96 7.53 6.61 2.82
C THR A 96 7.07 6.86 4.24
N PHE A 97 7.94 6.54 5.21
CA PHE A 97 7.69 6.79 6.63
C PHE A 97 8.39 8.08 7.01
N ASN A 98 7.62 9.05 7.50
CA ASN A 98 8.11 10.38 7.85
C ASN A 98 7.82 10.71 9.30
N GLN A 99 8.78 11.34 9.96
CA GLN A 99 8.58 12.00 11.24
C GLN A 99 8.74 13.50 10.99
N GLY A 100 7.63 14.19 10.80
CA GLY A 100 7.64 15.56 10.28
C GLY A 100 8.19 15.58 8.86
N GLU A 101 9.23 16.35 8.63
CA GLU A 101 9.87 16.43 7.31
C GLU A 101 10.99 15.41 7.13
N ARG A 102 11.31 14.65 8.17
CA ARG A 102 12.42 13.70 8.13
C ARG A 102 11.93 12.32 7.70
N VAL A 103 12.55 11.76 6.66
CA VAL A 103 12.28 10.40 6.22
C VAL A 103 13.00 9.44 7.16
N VAL A 104 12.25 8.54 7.79
CA VAL A 104 12.81 7.56 8.75
C VAL A 104 12.93 6.16 8.15
N ALA A 105 12.10 5.85 7.15
CA ALA A 105 12.18 4.56 6.44
C ALA A 105 11.53 4.69 5.08
N ILE A 106 11.97 3.87 4.13
CA ILE A 106 11.38 3.78 2.80
C ILE A 106 11.19 2.31 2.45
N GLY A 107 9.96 1.96 2.07
CA GLY A 107 9.66 0.64 1.54
C GLY A 107 9.29 0.73 0.07
N THR A 108 9.64 -0.29 -0.69
CA THR A 108 9.17 -0.44 -2.05
C THR A 108 8.52 -1.80 -2.20
N SER A 109 7.46 -1.88 -2.96
CA SER A 109 6.81 -3.15 -3.22
C SER A 109 6.32 -3.20 -4.65
N LYS A 110 6.19 -4.41 -5.18
CA LYS A 110 5.47 -4.61 -6.42
C LYS A 110 4.44 -5.72 -6.21
N GLY A 111 3.25 -5.46 -6.70
CA GLY A 111 2.15 -6.40 -6.56
C GLY A 111 1.38 -6.51 -7.85
N CYS A 112 0.63 -7.58 -7.98
CA CYS A 112 -0.25 -7.77 -9.12
C CYS A 112 -1.63 -8.17 -8.65
N VAL A 113 -2.59 -8.04 -9.55
CA VAL A 113 -3.94 -8.55 -9.38
C VAL A 113 -3.99 -9.89 -10.11
N TYR A 114 -4.51 -10.91 -9.44
CA TYR A 114 -4.56 -12.25 -9.97
C TYR A 114 -6.02 -12.72 -10.02
N ALA A 115 -6.47 -13.11 -11.20
CA ALA A 115 -7.79 -13.71 -11.35
C ALA A 115 -7.68 -15.18 -11.03
N ARG A 116 -8.48 -15.66 -10.08
CA ARG A 116 -8.44 -17.06 -9.65
C ARG A 116 -8.65 -18.00 -10.85
N ASN A 117 -7.73 -18.92 -11.04
CA ASN A 117 -7.73 -19.91 -12.12
C ASN A 117 -7.57 -19.34 -13.54
N LYS A 118 -7.23 -18.06 -13.68
CA LYS A 118 -7.06 -17.43 -14.99
C LYS A 118 -5.72 -16.73 -15.19
N GLY A 119 -5.04 -16.39 -14.11
CA GLY A 119 -3.73 -15.75 -14.20
C GLY A 119 -3.75 -14.26 -13.88
N VAL A 120 -2.69 -13.56 -14.25
CA VAL A 120 -2.48 -12.16 -13.90
C VAL A 120 -3.42 -11.24 -14.69
N VAL A 121 -4.06 -10.30 -13.97
CA VAL A 121 -4.85 -9.22 -14.55
C VAL A 121 -3.91 -8.01 -14.66
N SER A 122 -3.80 -7.42 -15.85
CA SER A 122 -2.92 -6.25 -16.03
C SER A 122 -3.42 -5.06 -15.20
N PRO A 123 -2.50 -4.17 -14.76
CA PRO A 123 -2.93 -2.95 -14.08
C PRO A 123 -3.93 -2.12 -14.89
N ALA A 124 -3.73 -2.02 -16.20
CA ALA A 124 -4.66 -1.28 -17.07
C ALA A 124 -6.07 -1.86 -17.00
N GLU A 125 -6.18 -3.20 -17.05
CA GLU A 125 -7.47 -3.87 -16.95
C GLU A 125 -8.11 -3.67 -15.57
N ALA A 126 -7.30 -3.75 -14.51
CA ALA A 126 -7.77 -3.52 -13.15
C ALA A 126 -8.32 -2.10 -12.98
N MET A 127 -7.62 -1.10 -13.50
CA MET A 127 -8.07 0.29 -13.40
C MET A 127 -9.29 0.55 -14.29
N THR A 128 -9.39 -0.11 -15.43
CA THR A 128 -10.59 -0.05 -16.28
C THR A 128 -11.80 -0.60 -15.51
N ALA A 129 -11.63 -1.70 -14.80
CA ALA A 129 -12.70 -2.27 -13.98
C ALA A 129 -13.16 -1.29 -12.88
N VAL A 130 -12.22 -0.59 -12.24
CA VAL A 130 -12.55 0.44 -11.24
C VAL A 130 -13.39 1.55 -11.86
N GLN A 131 -13.00 2.03 -13.04
CA GLN A 131 -13.76 3.08 -13.74
C GLN A 131 -15.15 2.63 -14.13
N LEU A 132 -15.30 1.40 -14.62
CA LEU A 132 -16.59 0.84 -14.97
C LEU A 132 -17.53 0.77 -13.76
N ASP A 133 -17.02 0.34 -12.62
CA ASP A 133 -17.80 0.24 -11.39
C ASP A 133 -18.23 1.64 -10.90
N GLN A 134 -17.37 2.63 -11.00
CA GLN A 134 -17.67 4.01 -10.62
C GLN A 134 -18.74 4.60 -11.55
N THR A 135 -18.64 4.36 -12.83
CA THR A 135 -19.62 4.82 -13.82
C THR A 135 -21.00 4.24 -13.53
N LYS A 136 -21.08 2.97 -13.17
CA LYS A 136 -22.37 2.32 -12.82
C LYS A 136 -23.00 2.91 -11.57
N ILE A 137 -22.17 3.35 -10.61
CA ILE A 137 -22.65 3.98 -9.38
C ILE A 137 -23.20 5.38 -9.66
N THR A 138 -22.55 6.12 -10.56
CA THR A 138 -22.91 7.50 -10.88
C THR A 138 -23.91 7.64 -12.01
N GLY A 139 -24.09 6.61 -12.77
CA GLY A 139 -25.02 6.57 -13.87
C GLY A 139 -26.24 5.76 -13.53
#